data_55d1dd0bd39c92de6f9af47d17cd094c
#
_entry.id   55d1dd0bd39c92de6f9af47d17cd094c
#
_cell.length_a   1.000
_cell.length_b   1.000
_cell.length_c   1.000
_cell.angle_alpha   90.00
_cell.angle_beta   90.00
_cell.angle_gamma   90.00
#
_symmetry.space_group_name_H-M   'P 1'
#
loop_
_entity.id
_entity.type
_entity.pdbx_description
1 polymer ?
#
loop_
_entity_poly.entity_id
_entity_poly.type
_entity_poly.pdbx_seq_one_letter_code
_entity_poly.pdbx_strand_id
1 'polypeptide(L)'
;MRFDSEADHLPRLPKKANYRRIGFDDLVPVCLDEKRGGCVVAVETAVGGSKRFINSSVECFGEFLVLYQEHWKAARAVSEEEIVKFISGVEERIRKADPEAFDDPNNYWPVVVEQMNQGLL
;
A
#
# COMPACT_ATOMS: atom_id res chain seq x y z
N MET A 1 5.08 -6.97 -3.35
CA MET A 1 3.94 -6.63 -4.25
C MET A 1 4.27 -7.07 -5.67
N ARG A 2 3.33 -7.67 -6.33
CA ARG A 2 3.45 -8.10 -7.73
C ARG A 2 2.46 -7.36 -8.62
N PHE A 3 2.86 -7.07 -9.87
CA PHE A 3 2.00 -6.43 -10.85
C PHE A 3 1.52 -7.44 -11.90
N ASP A 4 0.50 -7.07 -12.66
CA ASP A 4 -0.41 -7.94 -13.41
C ASP A 4 0.14 -8.60 -14.69
N SER A 5 1.34 -9.13 -14.70
CA SER A 5 1.82 -9.90 -15.85
C SER A 5 1.62 -11.42 -15.74
N GLU A 6 1.23 -11.95 -14.56
CA GLU A 6 1.14 -13.39 -14.30
C GLU A 6 -0.08 -13.77 -13.45
N ALA A 7 -1.25 -13.26 -13.83
CA ALA A 7 -2.42 -13.23 -12.96
C ALA A 7 -3.39 -14.41 -13.08
N ASP A 8 -3.21 -15.33 -14.04
CA ASP A 8 -4.22 -16.32 -14.41
C ASP A 8 -4.58 -17.34 -13.33
N HIS A 9 -3.70 -17.56 -12.36
CA HIS A 9 -3.90 -18.54 -11.29
C HIS A 9 -4.20 -17.89 -9.93
N LEU A 10 -4.44 -16.58 -9.89
CA LEU A 10 -4.66 -15.83 -8.65
C LEU A 10 -6.15 -15.65 -8.35
N PRO A 11 -6.52 -15.32 -7.09
CA PRO A 11 -7.92 -15.15 -6.73
C PRO A 11 -8.66 -14.16 -7.62
N ARG A 12 -9.89 -14.46 -7.99
CA ARG A 12 -10.72 -13.59 -8.81
C ARG A 12 -11.39 -12.51 -7.97
N LEU A 13 -11.54 -11.32 -8.57
CA LEU A 13 -12.28 -10.22 -7.96
C LEU A 13 -13.78 -10.49 -7.94
N PRO A 14 -14.53 -9.88 -6.98
CA PRO A 14 -15.99 -9.94 -6.97
C PRO A 14 -16.59 -9.42 -8.27
N LYS A 15 -17.53 -10.18 -8.85
CA LYS A 15 -18.09 -9.86 -10.19
C LYS A 15 -18.88 -8.55 -10.24
N LYS A 16 -19.41 -8.07 -9.11
CA LYS A 16 -20.25 -6.85 -9.06
C LYS A 16 -19.48 -5.57 -8.77
N ALA A 17 -18.18 -5.66 -8.58
CA ALA A 17 -17.35 -4.51 -8.24
C ALA A 17 -16.66 -3.95 -9.48
N ASN A 18 -16.59 -2.61 -9.58
CA ASN A 18 -15.84 -1.93 -10.64
C ASN A 18 -14.38 -1.77 -10.25
N TYR A 19 -13.73 -2.88 -9.92
CA TYR A 19 -12.31 -2.90 -9.60
C TYR A 19 -11.48 -3.23 -10.83
N ARG A 20 -10.46 -2.43 -11.05
CA ARG A 20 -9.46 -2.70 -12.07
C ARG A 20 -8.18 -3.12 -11.40
N ARG A 21 -7.84 -4.39 -11.50
CA ARG A 21 -6.64 -4.94 -10.86
C ARG A 21 -5.38 -4.38 -11.52
N ILE A 22 -4.44 -3.92 -10.70
CA ILE A 22 -3.13 -3.43 -11.13
C ILE A 22 -1.97 -4.28 -10.61
N GLY A 23 -2.20 -5.12 -9.59
CA GLY A 23 -1.17 -5.97 -9.04
C GLY A 23 -1.65 -6.78 -7.84
N PHE A 24 -0.69 -7.28 -7.07
CA PHE A 24 -0.95 -8.10 -5.87
C PHE A 24 0.04 -7.76 -4.77
N ASP A 25 -0.43 -7.83 -3.52
CA ASP A 25 0.41 -7.89 -2.34
C ASP A 25 0.20 -9.27 -1.72
N ASP A 26 1.21 -10.15 -1.81
CA ASP A 26 1.08 -11.59 -1.60
C ASP A 26 -0.03 -12.16 -2.50
N LEU A 27 -1.15 -12.61 -1.98
CA LEU A 27 -2.27 -13.11 -2.77
C LEU A 27 -3.47 -12.16 -2.76
N VAL A 28 -3.29 -10.94 -2.22
CA VAL A 28 -4.36 -9.96 -2.13
C VAL A 28 -4.30 -9.03 -3.35
N PRO A 29 -5.35 -8.98 -4.19
CA PRO A 29 -5.38 -8.07 -5.32
C PRO A 29 -5.30 -6.61 -4.91
N VAL A 30 -4.44 -5.84 -5.60
CA VAL A 30 -4.35 -4.39 -5.50
C VAL A 30 -5.05 -3.81 -6.72
N CYS A 31 -6.04 -2.95 -6.50
CA CYS A 31 -6.96 -2.52 -7.53
C CYS A 31 -7.19 -1.02 -7.53
N LEU A 32 -7.61 -0.51 -8.69
CA LEU A 32 -8.25 0.80 -8.79
C LEU A 32 -9.75 0.63 -8.58
N ASP A 33 -10.34 1.41 -7.68
CA ASP A 33 -11.78 1.44 -7.47
C ASP A 33 -12.38 2.51 -8.39
N GLU A 34 -12.86 2.10 -9.56
CA GLU A 34 -13.35 3.03 -10.58
C GLU A 34 -14.63 3.76 -10.16
N LYS A 35 -15.42 3.21 -9.23
CA LYS A 35 -16.58 3.90 -8.66
C LYS A 35 -16.22 5.02 -7.69
N ARG A 36 -14.98 5.03 -7.20
CA ARG A 36 -14.49 6.03 -6.24
C ARG A 36 -13.34 6.86 -6.80
N GLY A 37 -13.44 7.24 -8.07
CA GLY A 37 -12.46 8.12 -8.70
C GLY A 37 -11.10 7.49 -8.97
N GLY A 38 -11.00 6.17 -8.97
CA GLY A 38 -9.74 5.48 -9.24
C GLY A 38 -8.80 5.41 -8.05
N CYS A 39 -9.30 5.47 -6.82
CA CYS A 39 -8.46 5.26 -5.65
C CYS A 39 -7.91 3.83 -5.61
N VAL A 40 -6.77 3.66 -4.93
CA VAL A 40 -6.09 2.36 -4.83
C VAL A 40 -6.55 1.63 -3.58
N VAL A 41 -6.99 0.39 -3.73
CA VAL A 41 -7.49 -0.44 -2.63
C VAL A 41 -6.92 -1.86 -2.72
N ALA A 42 -6.78 -2.51 -1.57
CA ALA A 42 -6.54 -3.96 -1.49
C ALA A 42 -7.89 -4.65 -1.27
N VAL A 43 -8.18 -5.68 -2.07
CA VAL A 43 -9.47 -6.38 -2.02
C VAL A 43 -9.29 -7.79 -1.49
N GLU A 44 -9.86 -8.07 -0.31
CA GLU A 44 -9.85 -9.39 0.30
C GLU A 44 -10.89 -10.30 -0.36
N THR A 45 -10.45 -11.16 -1.26
CA THR A 45 -11.36 -12.05 -2.00
C THR A 45 -11.89 -13.21 -1.16
N ALA A 46 -11.13 -13.64 -0.13
CA ALA A 46 -11.48 -14.79 0.72
C ALA A 46 -12.59 -14.49 1.71
N VAL A 47 -12.91 -13.22 2.01
CA VAL A 47 -13.84 -12.81 3.06
C VAL A 47 -14.96 -11.91 2.51
N GLY A 48 -15.51 -12.27 1.37
CA GLY A 48 -16.66 -11.54 0.82
C GLY A 48 -16.37 -10.19 0.18
N GLY A 49 -15.11 -9.92 -0.18
CA GLY A 49 -14.76 -8.72 -0.92
C GLY A 49 -14.58 -7.47 -0.07
N SER A 50 -14.24 -7.61 1.22
CA SER A 50 -13.87 -6.45 2.04
C SER A 50 -12.63 -5.78 1.44
N LYS A 51 -12.57 -4.46 1.55
CA LYS A 51 -11.47 -3.69 0.97
C LYS A 51 -10.76 -2.87 2.03
N ARG A 52 -9.46 -2.67 1.80
CA ARG A 52 -8.62 -1.80 2.61
C ARG A 52 -8.12 -0.66 1.73
N PHE A 53 -8.32 0.57 2.14
CA PHE A 53 -7.87 1.75 1.40
C PHE A 53 -6.34 1.82 1.42
N ILE A 54 -5.74 2.12 0.26
CA ILE A 54 -4.30 2.31 0.11
C ILE A 54 -3.98 3.77 -0.18
N ASN A 55 -4.40 4.30 -1.32
CA ASN A 55 -4.13 5.68 -1.73
C ASN A 55 -5.32 6.29 -2.49
N SER A 56 -5.40 7.62 -2.47
CA SER A 56 -6.43 8.35 -3.18
C SER A 56 -6.24 8.35 -4.70
N SER A 57 -5.01 8.12 -5.18
CA SER A 57 -4.71 8.05 -6.61
C SER A 57 -3.56 7.09 -6.88
N VAL A 58 -3.42 6.65 -8.14
CA VAL A 58 -2.30 5.80 -8.55
C VAL A 58 -0.97 6.57 -8.52
N GLU A 59 -1.00 7.87 -8.72
CA GLU A 59 0.19 8.72 -8.63
C GLU A 59 0.73 8.75 -7.19
N CYS A 60 -0.13 8.95 -6.21
CA CYS A 60 0.26 8.89 -4.80
C CYS A 60 0.79 7.50 -4.42
N PHE A 61 0.15 6.45 -4.91
CA PHE A 61 0.61 5.08 -4.70
C PHE A 61 2.02 4.87 -5.22
N GLY A 62 2.32 5.37 -6.43
CA GLY A 62 3.66 5.30 -7.02
C GLY A 62 4.71 6.03 -6.18
N GLU A 63 4.40 7.22 -5.69
CA GLU A 63 5.29 7.98 -4.81
C GLU A 63 5.58 7.23 -3.51
N PHE A 64 4.57 6.63 -2.91
CA PHE A 64 4.70 5.87 -1.67
C PHE A 64 5.57 4.62 -1.88
N LEU A 65 5.43 3.94 -3.02
CA LEU A 65 6.28 2.79 -3.35
C LEU A 65 7.75 3.18 -3.46
N VAL A 66 8.05 4.32 -4.08
CA VAL A 66 9.43 4.83 -4.18
C VAL A 66 10.00 5.11 -2.79
N LEU A 67 9.24 5.79 -1.93
CA LEU A 67 9.67 6.09 -0.56
C LEU A 67 9.88 4.82 0.27
N TYR A 68 9.03 3.82 0.08
CA TYR A 68 9.17 2.52 0.74
C TYR A 68 10.44 1.78 0.29
N GLN A 69 10.76 1.84 -1.00
CA GLN A 69 12.01 1.27 -1.52
C GLN A 69 13.24 1.98 -0.95
N GLU A 70 13.19 3.30 -0.82
CA GLU A 70 14.26 4.09 -0.20
C GLU A 70 14.45 3.68 1.27
N HIS A 71 13.36 3.42 2.00
CA HIS A 71 13.43 2.89 3.36
C HIS A 71 14.19 1.56 3.41
N TRP A 72 13.89 0.63 2.52
CA TRP A 72 14.57 -0.66 2.47
C TRP A 72 16.07 -0.52 2.25
N LYS A 73 16.46 0.38 1.35
CA LYS A 73 17.88 0.64 1.09
C LYS A 73 18.57 1.26 2.30
N ALA A 74 17.94 2.22 2.96
CA ALA A 74 18.48 2.90 4.12
C ALA A 74 18.60 1.96 5.32
N ALA A 75 17.64 1.07 5.54
CA ALA A 75 17.63 0.13 6.65
C ALA A 75 18.84 -0.83 6.67
N ARG A 76 19.47 -1.05 5.52
CA ARG A 76 20.66 -1.90 5.41
C ARG A 76 21.97 -1.18 5.69
N ALA A 77 21.95 0.16 5.67
CA ALA A 77 23.16 0.98 5.66
C ALA A 77 23.34 1.84 6.91
N VAL A 78 22.36 1.95 7.79
CA VAL A 78 22.37 2.90 8.91
C VAL A 78 22.07 2.23 10.25
N SER A 79 22.40 2.92 11.36
CA SER A 79 22.11 2.46 12.72
C SER A 79 20.60 2.51 13.04
N GLU A 80 20.18 1.84 14.12
CA GLU A 80 18.79 1.86 14.57
C GLU A 80 18.28 3.27 14.88
N GLU A 81 19.10 4.14 15.45
CA GLU A 81 18.72 5.53 15.72
C GLU A 81 18.49 6.31 14.44
N GLU A 82 19.34 6.13 13.44
CA GLU A 82 19.22 6.79 12.16
C GLU A 82 17.99 6.30 11.38
N ILE A 83 17.68 5.00 11.46
CA ILE A 83 16.51 4.46 10.76
C ILE A 83 15.21 4.97 11.37
N VAL A 84 15.12 5.17 12.67
CA VAL A 84 13.94 5.76 13.31
C VAL A 84 13.69 7.18 12.80
N LYS A 85 14.73 7.99 12.68
CA LYS A 85 14.62 9.34 12.10
C LYS A 85 14.20 9.30 10.63
N PHE A 86 14.74 8.36 9.88
CA PHE A 86 14.39 8.19 8.46
C PHE A 86 12.91 7.81 8.31
N ILE A 87 12.42 6.85 9.10
CA ILE A 87 11.01 6.43 9.08
C ILE A 87 10.09 7.62 9.41
N SER A 88 10.43 8.41 10.42
CA SER A 88 9.64 9.59 10.79
C SER A 88 9.56 10.60 9.64
N GLY A 89 10.66 10.83 8.93
CA GLY A 89 10.71 11.71 7.77
C GLY A 89 9.87 11.17 6.60
N VAL A 90 9.95 9.88 6.34
CA VAL A 90 9.14 9.22 5.31
C VAL A 90 7.64 9.34 5.65
N GLU A 91 7.27 9.03 6.90
CA GLU A 91 5.88 9.14 7.35
C GLU A 91 5.32 10.55 7.16
N GLU A 92 6.08 11.56 7.55
CA GLU A 92 5.68 12.96 7.37
C GLU A 92 5.45 13.31 5.89
N ARG A 93 6.34 12.87 5.01
CA ARG A 93 6.24 13.12 3.57
C ARG A 93 5.01 12.46 2.96
N ILE A 94 4.73 11.19 3.30
CA ILE A 94 3.59 10.48 2.74
C ILE A 94 2.27 11.00 3.31
N ARG A 95 2.22 11.44 4.56
CA ARG A 95 1.02 12.10 5.12
C ARG A 95 0.69 13.40 4.40
N LYS A 96 1.69 14.18 3.99
CA LYS A 96 1.49 15.39 3.21
C LYS A 96 1.05 15.10 1.79
N ALA A 97 1.62 14.07 1.18
CA ALA A 97 1.31 13.71 -0.21
C ALA A 97 -0.10 13.14 -0.37
N ASP A 98 -0.57 12.36 0.60
CA ASP A 98 -1.89 11.74 0.55
C ASP A 98 -2.48 11.59 1.96
N PRO A 99 -3.07 12.66 2.52
CA PRO A 99 -3.66 12.61 3.85
C PRO A 99 -4.74 11.53 4.02
N GLU A 100 -5.51 11.26 2.97
CA GLU A 100 -6.58 10.25 3.03
C GLU A 100 -6.05 8.84 3.32
N ALA A 101 -4.81 8.54 2.92
CA ALA A 101 -4.18 7.25 3.21
C ALA A 101 -4.04 7.00 4.72
N PHE A 102 -4.08 8.04 5.55
CA PHE A 102 -3.92 7.96 7.00
C PHE A 102 -5.19 8.31 7.78
N ASP A 103 -6.33 8.46 7.13
CA ASP A 103 -7.61 8.80 7.80
C ASP A 103 -8.10 7.68 8.72
N ASP A 104 -7.74 6.44 8.45
CA ASP A 104 -8.10 5.28 9.27
C ASP A 104 -6.83 4.50 9.61
N PRO A 105 -6.57 4.17 10.90
CA PRO A 105 -5.37 3.41 11.28
C PRO A 105 -5.33 2.00 10.72
N ASN A 106 -6.46 1.47 10.23
CA ASN A 106 -6.54 0.17 9.59
C ASN A 106 -6.27 0.22 8.09
N ASN A 107 -6.05 1.40 7.51
CA ASN A 107 -5.64 1.54 6.13
C ASN A 107 -4.26 0.92 5.90
N TYR A 108 -3.93 0.69 4.64
CA TYR A 108 -2.70 -0.04 4.26
C TYR A 108 -1.43 0.64 4.79
N TRP A 109 -1.24 1.95 4.50
CA TRP A 109 0.02 2.63 4.85
C TRP A 109 0.23 2.87 6.34
N PRO A 110 -0.79 3.22 7.15
CA PRO A 110 -0.60 3.25 8.60
C PRO A 110 -0.11 1.93 9.18
N VAL A 111 -0.62 0.80 8.69
CA VAL A 111 -0.17 -0.54 9.12
C VAL A 111 1.27 -0.79 8.68
N VAL A 112 1.63 -0.43 7.45
CA VAL A 112 3.00 -0.58 6.95
C VAL A 112 3.98 0.25 7.78
N VAL A 113 3.66 1.52 8.07
CA VAL A 113 4.53 2.40 8.89
C VAL A 113 4.71 1.83 10.29
N GLU A 114 3.65 1.31 10.89
CA GLU A 114 3.74 0.66 12.21
C GLU A 114 4.69 -0.54 12.16
N GLN A 115 4.59 -1.37 11.15
CA GLN A 115 5.48 -2.51 10.95
C GLN A 115 6.93 -2.07 10.72
N MET A 116 7.16 -0.99 9.98
CA MET A 116 8.49 -0.41 9.81
C MET A 116 9.08 0.03 11.16
N ASN A 117 8.28 0.71 12.00
CA ASN A 117 8.69 1.15 13.32
C ASN A 117 8.99 0.00 14.28
N GLN A 118 8.33 -1.14 14.10
CA GLN A 118 8.56 -2.35 14.88
C GLN A 118 9.71 -3.21 14.35
N GLY A 119 10.31 -2.82 13.23
CA GLY A 119 11.39 -3.58 12.62
C GLY A 119 10.93 -4.86 11.91
N LEU A 120 9.65 -4.96 11.55
CA LEU A 120 9.08 -6.15 10.91
C LEU A 120 9.20 -6.13 9.38
N LEU A 121 9.62 -5.02 8.82
CA LEU A 121 9.82 -4.86 7.38
C LEU A 121 11.23 -4.41 7.06
#